data_453668cc20603f0597a9d6c9ff320632
#
_entry.id   453668cc20603f0597a9d6c9ff320632
#
_cell.length_a   1.000
_cell.length_b   1.000
_cell.length_c   1.000
_cell.angle_alpha   90.00
_cell.angle_beta   90.00
_cell.angle_gamma   90.00
#
_symmetry.space_group_name_H-M   'P 1'
#
loop_
_entity.id
_entity.type
_entity.pdbx_description
1 polymer ?
#
loop_
_entity_poly.entity_id
_entity_poly.type
_entity_poly.pdbx_seq_one_letter_code
_entity_poly.pdbx_strand_id
1 'polypeptide(L)'
;MAGHSHWAGIKHKKGRVDKQRSKIFSKFSKEITIAAKLGPKDPDTNPRLRSAIQAARTANMPKDNIKRAISKSEVNKNLNYNSLVYEGFGPEKVAIMIEALTDNKNRTASNIRTIFQKFGGNLGGSGTVSHQFKQVGVIRIDKKKISDNNILELAINGGAEDCSSNVLHHEVITAKDNFYKVKLEIEKKIKEFISTGIEWSPINKISLNSDKTKSVINFLETLEDDDDVQHVYANLEIDSNFAEKILT
;
A
#
# COMPACT_ATOMS: atom_id res chain seq x y z
N MET A 1 -15.61 -5.81 -6.30
CA MET A 1 -14.33 -5.92 -5.57
C MET A 1 -13.79 -4.55 -5.15
N ALA A 2 -14.41 -3.87 -4.19
CA ALA A 2 -14.16 -2.44 -3.92
C ALA A 2 -13.54 -2.09 -2.54
N GLY A 3 -13.21 -3.07 -1.69
CA GLY A 3 -12.85 -2.76 -0.29
C GLY A 3 -11.49 -2.10 -0.09
N HIS A 4 -10.42 -2.59 -0.71
CA HIS A 4 -9.09 -2.00 -0.59
C HIS A 4 -8.93 -0.71 -1.38
N SER A 5 -9.56 -0.59 -2.55
CA SER A 5 -9.51 0.63 -3.36
C SER A 5 -10.24 1.79 -2.69
N HIS A 6 -11.32 1.53 -1.94
CA HIS A 6 -12.00 2.54 -1.16
C HIS A 6 -11.16 3.06 0.01
N TRP A 7 -10.50 2.17 0.76
CA TRP A 7 -9.63 2.57 1.86
C TRP A 7 -8.42 3.38 1.37
N ALA A 8 -7.74 2.92 0.32
CA ALA A 8 -6.65 3.68 -0.29
C ALA A 8 -7.11 5.07 -0.79
N GLY A 9 -8.32 5.17 -1.34
CA GLY A 9 -8.92 6.44 -1.76
C GLY A 9 -9.26 7.38 -0.60
N ILE A 10 -9.77 6.85 0.50
CA ILE A 10 -10.09 7.60 1.73
C ILE A 10 -8.82 8.20 2.34
N LYS A 11 -7.73 7.43 2.38
CA LYS A 11 -6.44 7.84 2.91
C LYS A 11 -5.88 9.09 2.23
N HIS A 12 -6.07 9.22 0.92
CA HIS A 12 -5.55 10.36 0.15
C HIS A 12 -6.30 11.69 0.37
N LYS A 13 -7.53 11.67 0.90
CA LYS A 13 -8.37 12.87 1.05
C LYS A 13 -8.40 13.47 2.47
N LYS A 14 -8.08 12.69 3.50
CA LYS A 14 -8.24 13.16 4.91
C LYS A 14 -7.08 14.09 5.30
N GLY A 15 -7.34 15.41 5.21
CA GLY A 15 -6.38 16.48 5.49
C GLY A 15 -6.02 16.65 6.97
N ARG A 16 -4.96 15.97 7.41
CA ARG A 16 -4.10 16.42 8.52
C ARG A 16 -2.71 16.66 7.97
N VAL A 17 -2.55 17.84 7.35
CA VAL A 17 -1.64 18.04 6.23
C VAL A 17 -0.14 17.92 6.57
N ASP A 18 0.37 18.41 7.69
CA ASP A 18 1.84 18.50 7.84
C ASP A 18 2.48 17.33 8.60
N LYS A 19 1.88 16.84 9.68
CA LYS A 19 2.44 15.74 10.46
C LYS A 19 2.36 14.39 9.71
N GLN A 20 1.27 14.18 8.99
CA GLN A 20 1.10 13.01 8.12
C GLN A 20 2.04 13.07 6.91
N ARG A 21 2.28 14.26 6.35
CA ARG A 21 3.19 14.45 5.22
C ARG A 21 4.64 14.10 5.57
N SER A 22 5.11 14.48 6.74
CA SER A 22 6.46 14.12 7.19
C SER A 22 6.61 12.62 7.41
N LYS A 23 5.61 11.94 7.97
CA LYS A 23 5.60 10.47 8.13
C LYS A 23 5.62 9.75 6.78
N ILE A 24 4.75 10.17 5.85
CA ILE A 24 4.71 9.60 4.49
C ILE A 24 6.08 9.78 3.80
N PHE A 25 6.68 10.96 3.90
CA PHE A 25 8.01 11.19 3.33
C PHE A 25 9.10 10.36 4.00
N SER A 26 9.01 10.11 5.31
CA SER A 26 9.92 9.21 6.02
C SER A 26 9.83 7.78 5.50
N LYS A 27 8.62 7.26 5.28
CA LYS A 27 8.38 5.92 4.71
C LYS A 27 8.95 5.81 3.29
N PHE A 28 8.66 6.78 2.41
CA PHE A 28 9.26 6.80 1.07
C PHE A 28 10.78 6.92 1.12
N SER A 29 11.33 7.72 2.03
CA SER A 29 12.78 7.84 2.20
C SER A 29 13.41 6.51 2.60
N LYS A 30 12.80 5.75 3.53
CA LYS A 30 13.25 4.40 3.90
C LYS A 30 13.23 3.46 2.70
N GLU A 31 12.10 3.38 1.99
CA GLU A 31 11.93 2.50 0.82
C GLU A 31 12.93 2.83 -0.30
N ILE A 32 13.10 4.11 -0.65
CA ILE A 32 14.08 4.57 -1.64
C ILE A 32 15.51 4.19 -1.21
N THR A 33 15.86 4.42 0.06
CA THR A 33 17.20 4.10 0.59
C THR A 33 17.49 2.60 0.47
N ILE A 34 16.50 1.75 0.77
CA ILE A 34 16.66 0.30 0.72
C ILE A 34 16.70 -0.20 -0.72
N ALA A 35 15.82 0.30 -1.58
CA ALA A 35 15.83 -0.04 -2.99
C ALA A 35 17.19 0.30 -3.65
N ALA A 36 17.77 1.47 -3.29
CA ALA A 36 19.07 1.88 -3.76
C ALA A 36 20.25 1.10 -3.12
N LYS A 37 20.04 0.51 -1.93
CA LYS A 37 21.06 -0.32 -1.25
C LYS A 37 21.10 -1.75 -1.78
N LEU A 38 19.94 -2.32 -2.11
CA LEU A 38 19.80 -3.71 -2.55
C LEU A 38 19.99 -3.89 -4.06
N GLY A 39 20.03 -2.81 -4.82
CA GLY A 39 20.17 -2.84 -6.28
C GLY A 39 20.93 -1.64 -6.82
N PRO A 40 20.97 -1.49 -8.15
CA PRO A 40 21.56 -0.31 -8.78
C PRO A 40 20.89 0.98 -8.31
N LYS A 41 21.66 2.06 -8.19
CA LYS A 41 21.15 3.39 -7.81
C LYS A 41 20.48 4.13 -8.95
N ASP A 42 20.60 3.61 -10.14
CA ASP A 42 19.94 4.12 -11.33
C ASP A 42 18.51 3.56 -11.41
N PRO A 43 17.47 4.41 -11.37
CA PRO A 43 16.09 3.96 -11.45
C PRO A 43 15.77 3.28 -12.80
N ASP A 44 16.54 3.51 -13.86
CA ASP A 44 16.30 2.87 -15.16
C ASP A 44 16.68 1.37 -15.13
N THR A 45 17.64 1.00 -14.29
CA THR A 45 18.10 -0.38 -14.11
C THR A 45 17.58 -1.03 -12.82
N ASN A 46 16.89 -0.28 -11.94
CA ASN A 46 16.35 -0.77 -10.69
C ASN A 46 14.81 -0.55 -10.62
N PRO A 47 14.00 -1.55 -10.99
CA PRO A 47 12.53 -1.42 -10.99
C PRO A 47 11.93 -1.05 -9.62
N ARG A 48 12.49 -1.58 -8.51
CA ARG A 48 12.05 -1.25 -7.16
C ARG A 48 12.30 0.22 -6.83
N LEU A 49 13.50 0.72 -7.13
CA LEU A 49 13.86 2.12 -6.92
C LEU A 49 12.99 3.04 -7.77
N ARG A 50 12.76 2.70 -9.03
CA ARG A 50 11.90 3.44 -9.94
C ARG A 50 10.47 3.56 -9.40
N SER A 51 9.89 2.46 -8.93
CA SER A 51 8.54 2.45 -8.34
C SER A 51 8.47 3.29 -7.06
N ALA A 52 9.46 3.18 -6.18
CA ALA A 52 9.54 3.97 -4.95
C ALA A 52 9.67 5.48 -5.23
N ILE A 53 10.50 5.87 -6.21
CA ILE A 53 10.64 7.27 -6.64
C ILE A 53 9.34 7.78 -7.24
N GLN A 54 8.67 7.00 -8.07
CA GLN A 54 7.39 7.39 -8.68
C GLN A 54 6.31 7.62 -7.62
N ALA A 55 6.18 6.71 -6.64
CA ALA A 55 5.25 6.86 -5.51
C ALA A 55 5.55 8.12 -4.67
N ALA A 56 6.84 8.38 -4.38
CA ALA A 56 7.27 9.57 -3.67
C ALA A 56 6.94 10.87 -4.44
N ARG A 57 7.11 10.89 -5.76
CA ARG A 57 6.74 12.03 -6.62
C ARG A 57 5.23 12.27 -6.65
N THR A 58 4.44 11.21 -6.74
CA THR A 58 2.96 11.28 -6.69
C THR A 58 2.49 11.86 -5.35
N ALA A 59 3.21 11.57 -4.25
CA ALA A 59 2.97 12.16 -2.94
C ALA A 59 3.56 13.58 -2.77
N ASN A 60 4.06 14.21 -3.84
CA ASN A 60 4.70 15.53 -3.85
C ASN A 60 5.95 15.62 -2.97
N MET A 61 6.73 14.55 -2.85
CA MET A 61 8.03 14.59 -2.16
C MET A 61 9.03 15.42 -2.97
N PRO A 62 9.72 16.41 -2.35
CA PRO A 62 10.71 17.24 -3.05
C PRO A 62 11.84 16.41 -3.66
N LYS A 63 12.30 16.80 -4.86
CA LYS A 63 13.39 16.10 -5.57
C LYS A 63 14.66 15.96 -4.74
N ASP A 64 14.98 16.96 -3.91
CA ASP A 64 16.17 16.93 -3.05
C ASP A 64 16.03 15.90 -1.91
N ASN A 65 14.82 15.66 -1.42
CA ASN A 65 14.58 14.60 -0.43
C ASN A 65 14.78 13.22 -1.05
N ILE A 66 14.31 13.03 -2.29
CA ILE A 66 14.54 11.80 -3.07
C ILE A 66 16.03 11.56 -3.29
N LYS A 67 16.77 12.58 -3.76
CA LYS A 67 18.23 12.49 -3.95
C LYS A 67 18.96 12.15 -2.65
N ARG A 68 18.60 12.83 -1.54
CA ARG A 68 19.17 12.53 -0.21
C ARG A 68 18.88 11.11 0.25
N ALA A 69 17.68 10.58 -0.02
CA ALA A 69 17.33 9.20 0.32
C ALA A 69 18.19 8.19 -0.46
N ILE A 70 18.45 8.42 -1.74
CA ILE A 70 19.37 7.59 -2.54
C ILE A 70 20.80 7.67 -1.98
N SER A 71 21.32 8.88 -1.70
CA SER A 71 22.68 9.08 -1.17
C SER A 71 22.87 8.46 0.21
N LYS A 72 21.83 8.40 1.06
CA LYS A 72 21.88 7.72 2.36
C LYS A 72 22.24 6.24 2.26
N SER A 73 21.95 5.59 1.15
CA SER A 73 22.31 4.19 0.92
C SER A 73 23.82 3.97 0.89
N GLU A 74 24.63 5.00 0.62
CA GLU A 74 26.09 4.95 0.59
C GLU A 74 26.72 5.17 1.97
N VAL A 75 26.20 6.16 2.69
CA VAL A 75 26.79 6.64 3.95
C VAL A 75 26.55 5.63 5.08
N ASN A 76 25.40 4.98 5.09
CA ASN A 76 24.99 4.08 6.16
C ASN A 76 25.12 2.61 5.74
N LYS A 77 26.37 2.14 5.53
CA LYS A 77 26.65 0.72 5.22
C LYS A 77 26.12 -0.24 6.30
N ASN A 78 26.00 0.21 7.54
CA ASN A 78 25.57 -0.60 8.70
C ASN A 78 24.05 -0.60 8.95
N LEU A 79 23.25 0.19 8.25
CA LEU A 79 21.79 0.14 8.38
C LEU A 79 21.24 -1.11 7.68
N ASN A 80 21.05 -2.17 8.46
CA ASN A 80 20.42 -3.39 7.99
C ASN A 80 18.92 -3.33 8.23
N TYR A 81 18.19 -2.80 7.26
CA TYR A 81 16.74 -2.90 7.29
C TYR A 81 16.27 -4.31 6.91
N ASN A 82 15.31 -4.81 7.67
CA ASN A 82 14.63 -6.06 7.40
C ASN A 82 13.21 -5.76 6.92
N SER A 83 12.83 -6.38 5.81
CA SER A 83 11.45 -6.44 5.38
C SER A 83 10.78 -7.61 6.10
N LEU A 84 9.73 -7.35 6.84
CA LEU A 84 9.03 -8.32 7.67
C LEU A 84 7.53 -8.25 7.38
N VAL A 85 6.87 -9.40 7.48
CA VAL A 85 5.42 -9.49 7.42
C VAL A 85 4.92 -9.94 8.79
N TYR A 86 3.94 -9.22 9.33
CA TYR A 86 3.23 -9.58 10.55
C TYR A 86 1.80 -9.93 10.20
N GLU A 87 1.24 -10.88 10.96
CA GLU A 87 -0.08 -11.44 10.72
C GLU A 87 -0.88 -11.47 12.02
N GLY A 88 -2.18 -11.23 11.94
CA GLY A 88 -3.03 -11.31 13.12
C GLY A 88 -4.50 -11.04 12.84
N PHE A 89 -5.29 -11.13 13.90
CA PHE A 89 -6.68 -10.76 13.87
C PHE A 89 -6.88 -9.47 14.65
N GLY A 90 -7.38 -8.43 13.98
CA GLY A 90 -7.80 -7.17 14.58
C GLY A 90 -9.15 -7.30 15.31
N PRO A 91 -9.73 -6.15 15.74
CA PRO A 91 -11.08 -6.15 16.28
C PRO A 91 -12.05 -6.76 15.29
N GLU A 92 -13.15 -7.34 15.82
CA GLU A 92 -14.20 -8.03 15.04
C GLU A 92 -13.67 -9.21 14.19
N LYS A 93 -12.54 -9.80 14.58
CA LYS A 93 -11.87 -10.91 13.88
C LYS A 93 -11.47 -10.59 12.44
N VAL A 94 -11.27 -9.31 12.11
CA VAL A 94 -10.73 -8.91 10.81
C VAL A 94 -9.32 -9.46 10.66
N ALA A 95 -9.06 -10.20 9.58
CA ALA A 95 -7.72 -10.68 9.25
C ALA A 95 -6.85 -9.54 8.74
N ILE A 96 -5.63 -9.43 9.28
CA ILE A 96 -4.71 -8.33 9.02
C ILE A 96 -3.35 -8.86 8.58
N MET A 97 -2.85 -8.35 7.45
CA MET A 97 -1.47 -8.51 7.00
C MET A 97 -0.76 -7.15 7.11
N ILE A 98 0.45 -7.12 7.63
CA ILE A 98 1.24 -5.90 7.83
C ILE A 98 2.62 -6.10 7.22
N GLU A 99 2.98 -5.25 6.27
CA GLU A 99 4.35 -5.17 5.77
C GLU A 99 5.10 -4.08 6.52
N ALA A 100 6.21 -4.46 7.12
CA ALA A 100 7.06 -3.54 7.89
C ALA A 100 8.50 -3.55 7.38
N LEU A 101 9.15 -2.40 7.53
CA LEU A 101 10.52 -2.16 7.13
C LEU A 101 11.27 -1.52 8.29
N THR A 102 12.10 -2.30 8.96
CA THR A 102 12.70 -1.91 10.24
C THR A 102 14.16 -2.29 10.37
N ASP A 103 14.89 -1.49 11.11
CA ASP A 103 16.23 -1.78 11.61
C ASP A 103 16.23 -2.55 12.95
N ASN A 104 15.06 -2.65 13.62
CA ASN A 104 14.91 -3.33 14.91
C ASN A 104 13.62 -4.15 14.98
N LYS A 105 13.73 -5.45 14.68
CA LYS A 105 12.61 -6.40 14.66
C LYS A 105 11.84 -6.47 15.98
N ASN A 106 12.56 -6.42 17.12
CA ASN A 106 11.94 -6.57 18.44
C ASN A 106 11.11 -5.34 18.81
N ARG A 107 11.61 -4.14 18.52
CA ARG A 107 10.88 -2.89 18.72
C ARG A 107 9.58 -2.91 17.91
N THR A 108 9.66 -3.21 16.61
CA THR A 108 8.50 -3.22 15.72
C THR A 108 7.46 -4.27 16.14
N ALA A 109 7.91 -5.49 16.47
CA ALA A 109 7.00 -6.54 16.95
C ALA A 109 6.30 -6.14 18.25
N SER A 110 7.01 -5.48 19.18
CA SER A 110 6.43 -4.99 20.44
C SER A 110 5.40 -3.90 20.20
N ASN A 111 5.71 -2.92 19.34
CA ASN A 111 4.80 -1.83 18.98
C ASN A 111 3.51 -2.36 18.36
N ILE A 112 3.64 -3.22 17.34
CA ILE A 112 2.50 -3.80 16.65
C ILE A 112 1.64 -4.62 17.61
N ARG A 113 2.25 -5.46 18.47
CA ARG A 113 1.53 -6.23 19.49
C ARG A 113 0.75 -5.34 20.45
N THR A 114 1.35 -4.25 20.90
CA THR A 114 0.70 -3.26 21.78
C THR A 114 -0.51 -2.63 21.10
N ILE A 115 -0.40 -2.29 19.80
CA ILE A 115 -1.53 -1.75 19.03
C ILE A 115 -2.65 -2.78 18.93
N PHE A 116 -2.35 -4.05 18.57
CA PHE A 116 -3.34 -5.11 18.53
C PHE A 116 -4.08 -5.24 19.85
N GLN A 117 -3.34 -5.35 20.97
CA GLN A 117 -3.92 -5.50 22.31
C GLN A 117 -4.81 -4.32 22.69
N LYS A 118 -4.39 -3.09 22.40
CA LYS A 118 -5.18 -1.87 22.67
C LYS A 118 -6.55 -1.88 22.01
N PHE A 119 -6.67 -2.49 20.83
CA PHE A 119 -7.92 -2.57 20.06
C PHE A 119 -8.65 -3.92 20.20
N GLY A 120 -8.24 -4.79 21.14
CA GLY A 120 -8.87 -6.08 21.37
C GLY A 120 -8.55 -7.14 20.32
N GLY A 121 -7.51 -6.93 19.52
CA GLY A 121 -6.99 -7.88 18.54
C GLY A 121 -5.85 -8.75 19.10
N ASN A 122 -5.35 -9.65 18.29
CA ASN A 122 -4.25 -10.55 18.63
C ASN A 122 -3.26 -10.69 17.48
N LEU A 123 -1.99 -10.37 17.72
CA LEU A 123 -0.90 -10.61 16.79
C LEU A 123 -0.54 -12.09 16.82
N GLY A 124 -0.60 -12.76 15.67
CA GLY A 124 -0.30 -14.18 15.50
C GLY A 124 1.14 -14.44 15.05
N GLY A 125 1.45 -15.71 14.83
CA GLY A 125 2.67 -16.14 14.14
C GLY A 125 2.50 -16.13 12.62
N SER A 126 3.57 -16.46 11.90
CA SER A 126 3.50 -16.64 10.44
C SER A 126 2.52 -17.75 10.07
N GLY A 127 1.69 -17.53 9.05
CA GLY A 127 0.66 -18.48 8.62
C GLY A 127 -0.71 -18.28 9.30
N THR A 128 -0.82 -17.36 10.25
CA THR A 128 -2.08 -17.16 11.01
C THR A 128 -3.22 -16.69 10.09
N VAL A 129 -2.97 -15.78 9.16
CA VAL A 129 -3.99 -15.24 8.24
C VAL A 129 -3.56 -15.22 6.78
N SER A 130 -2.31 -15.51 6.44
CA SER A 130 -1.79 -15.43 5.07
C SER A 130 -2.54 -16.33 4.08
N HIS A 131 -3.11 -17.45 4.55
CA HIS A 131 -3.97 -18.33 3.75
C HIS A 131 -5.30 -17.66 3.31
N GLN A 132 -5.68 -16.55 3.93
CA GLN A 132 -6.85 -15.74 3.57
C GLN A 132 -6.55 -14.65 2.54
N PHE A 133 -5.28 -14.52 2.13
CA PHE A 133 -4.84 -13.49 1.18
C PHE A 133 -4.09 -14.13 0.01
N LYS A 134 -4.11 -13.45 -1.12
CA LYS A 134 -3.27 -13.73 -2.27
C LYS A 134 -2.46 -12.49 -2.67
N GLN A 135 -1.26 -12.67 -3.18
CA GLN A 135 -0.51 -11.57 -3.77
C GLN A 135 -0.99 -11.30 -5.19
N VAL A 136 -1.33 -10.04 -5.46
CA VAL A 136 -1.79 -9.56 -6.78
C VAL A 136 -1.01 -8.34 -7.20
N GLY A 137 -0.86 -8.14 -8.49
CA GLY A 137 -0.42 -6.86 -9.03
C GLY A 137 -1.58 -5.88 -9.04
N VAL A 138 -1.35 -4.66 -8.57
CA VAL A 138 -2.36 -3.59 -8.55
C VAL A 138 -1.80 -2.35 -9.25
N ILE A 139 -2.59 -1.78 -10.16
CA ILE A 139 -2.27 -0.55 -10.88
C ILE A 139 -3.44 0.42 -10.70
N ARG A 140 -3.21 1.56 -10.06
CA ARG A 140 -4.23 2.61 -9.87
C ARG A 140 -3.93 3.82 -10.72
N ILE A 141 -4.94 4.28 -11.46
CA ILE A 141 -4.84 5.35 -12.46
C ILE A 141 -5.91 6.38 -12.18
N ASP A 142 -5.55 7.67 -12.20
CA ASP A 142 -6.53 8.76 -12.05
C ASP A 142 -7.60 8.67 -13.14
N LYS A 143 -8.86 8.69 -12.72
CA LYS A 143 -10.02 8.59 -13.61
C LYS A 143 -10.06 9.68 -14.69
N LYS A 144 -9.46 10.83 -14.42
CA LYS A 144 -9.39 11.95 -15.36
C LYS A 144 -8.44 11.69 -16.54
N LYS A 145 -7.54 10.69 -16.44
CA LYS A 145 -6.50 10.45 -17.45
C LYS A 145 -6.95 9.55 -18.59
N ILE A 146 -7.96 8.72 -18.35
CA ILE A 146 -8.46 7.75 -19.34
C ILE A 146 -9.92 7.40 -19.05
N SER A 147 -10.69 7.09 -20.09
CA SER A 147 -12.08 6.62 -19.95
C SER A 147 -12.15 5.17 -19.48
N ASP A 148 -13.30 4.80 -18.88
CA ASP A 148 -13.56 3.42 -18.39
C ASP A 148 -13.38 2.37 -19.51
N ASN A 149 -13.87 2.65 -20.73
CA ASN A 149 -13.75 1.72 -21.85
C ASN A 149 -12.29 1.53 -22.30
N ASN A 150 -11.53 2.61 -22.38
CA ASN A 150 -10.15 2.55 -22.85
C ASN A 150 -9.25 1.85 -21.85
N ILE A 151 -9.43 2.06 -20.53
CA ILE A 151 -8.65 1.34 -19.55
C ILE A 151 -9.01 -0.15 -19.51
N LEU A 152 -10.28 -0.49 -19.66
CA LEU A 152 -10.74 -1.87 -19.74
C LEU A 152 -10.12 -2.60 -20.93
N GLU A 153 -10.08 -1.96 -22.11
CA GLU A 153 -9.43 -2.50 -23.30
C GLU A 153 -7.94 -2.78 -23.07
N LEU A 154 -7.22 -1.81 -22.47
CA LEU A 154 -5.80 -1.96 -22.15
C LEU A 154 -5.55 -3.07 -21.12
N ALA A 155 -6.42 -3.17 -20.12
CA ALA A 155 -6.34 -4.20 -19.09
C ALA A 155 -6.53 -5.61 -19.68
N ILE A 156 -7.55 -5.78 -20.55
CA ILE A 156 -7.81 -7.04 -21.25
C ILE A 156 -6.63 -7.41 -22.15
N ASN A 157 -6.14 -6.48 -22.97
CA ASN A 157 -5.03 -6.72 -23.90
C ASN A 157 -3.72 -7.07 -23.14
N GLY A 158 -3.52 -6.50 -21.95
CA GLY A 158 -2.40 -6.83 -21.08
C GLY A 158 -2.53 -8.19 -20.38
N GLY A 159 -3.73 -8.74 -20.26
CA GLY A 159 -4.04 -9.97 -19.55
C GLY A 159 -4.26 -9.73 -18.04
N ALA A 160 -4.93 -8.64 -17.68
CA ALA A 160 -5.38 -8.38 -16.32
C ALA A 160 -6.47 -9.36 -15.88
N GLU A 161 -6.54 -9.66 -14.58
CA GLU A 161 -7.60 -10.50 -14.00
C GLU A 161 -8.90 -9.72 -13.77
N ASP A 162 -8.78 -8.43 -13.43
CA ASP A 162 -9.92 -7.57 -13.15
C ASP A 162 -9.59 -6.10 -13.45
N CYS A 163 -10.62 -5.34 -13.80
CA CYS A 163 -10.53 -3.90 -13.98
C CYS A 163 -11.81 -3.25 -13.46
N SER A 164 -11.68 -2.43 -12.44
CA SER A 164 -12.78 -1.71 -11.82
C SER A 164 -12.54 -0.20 -11.80
N SER A 165 -13.61 0.56 -11.75
CA SER A 165 -13.56 2.02 -11.71
C SER A 165 -14.44 2.55 -10.59
N ASN A 166 -13.95 3.53 -9.86
CA ASN A 166 -14.72 4.29 -8.90
C ASN A 166 -14.70 5.79 -9.27
N VAL A 167 -15.21 6.65 -8.41
CA VAL A 167 -15.28 8.11 -8.66
C VAL A 167 -13.90 8.79 -8.75
N LEU A 168 -12.87 8.19 -8.20
CA LEU A 168 -11.52 8.77 -8.09
C LEU A 168 -10.52 8.17 -9.07
N HIS A 169 -10.55 6.85 -9.25
CA HIS A 169 -9.54 6.13 -10.01
C HIS A 169 -10.07 4.83 -10.63
N HIS A 170 -9.33 4.34 -11.60
CA HIS A 170 -9.41 2.97 -12.10
C HIS A 170 -8.44 2.10 -11.30
N GLU A 171 -8.83 0.86 -11.02
CA GLU A 171 -7.99 -0.15 -10.40
C GLU A 171 -7.92 -1.37 -11.32
N VAL A 172 -6.72 -1.70 -11.77
CA VAL A 172 -6.45 -2.89 -12.58
C VAL A 172 -5.74 -3.90 -11.71
N ILE A 173 -6.28 -5.12 -11.63
CA ILE A 173 -5.76 -6.23 -10.85
C ILE A 173 -5.21 -7.30 -11.78
N THR A 174 -4.03 -7.82 -11.46
CA THR A 174 -3.34 -8.82 -12.25
C THR A 174 -2.85 -9.98 -11.38
N ALA A 175 -2.63 -11.13 -11.96
CA ALA A 175 -1.75 -12.11 -11.33
C ALA A 175 -0.38 -11.47 -11.06
N LYS A 176 0.27 -11.85 -9.95
CA LYS A 176 1.58 -11.34 -9.55
C LYS A 176 2.60 -11.43 -10.69
N ASP A 177 2.63 -12.56 -11.38
CA ASP A 177 3.62 -12.84 -12.44
C ASP A 177 3.34 -12.04 -13.73
N ASN A 178 2.09 -11.63 -13.95
CA ASN A 178 1.69 -10.82 -15.12
C ASN A 178 1.77 -9.31 -14.87
N PHE A 179 2.05 -8.88 -13.65
CA PHE A 179 2.03 -7.46 -13.25
C PHE A 179 2.82 -6.55 -14.18
N TYR A 180 4.07 -6.89 -14.45
CA TYR A 180 4.94 -6.07 -15.30
C TYR A 180 4.46 -6.02 -16.75
N LYS A 181 3.94 -7.13 -17.27
CA LYS A 181 3.39 -7.19 -18.64
C LYS A 181 2.20 -6.26 -18.80
N VAL A 182 1.23 -6.33 -17.87
CA VAL A 182 0.04 -5.48 -17.89
C VAL A 182 0.43 -4.02 -17.69
N LYS A 183 1.35 -3.73 -16.74
CA LYS A 183 1.85 -2.39 -16.51
C LYS A 183 2.47 -1.79 -17.78
N LEU A 184 3.32 -2.53 -18.49
CA LEU A 184 3.94 -2.06 -19.73
C LEU A 184 2.90 -1.79 -20.83
N GLU A 185 1.83 -2.59 -20.92
CA GLU A 185 0.75 -2.35 -21.87
C GLU A 185 0.04 -1.02 -21.59
N ILE A 186 -0.29 -0.77 -20.32
CA ILE A 186 -0.92 0.48 -19.89
C ILE A 186 0.04 1.66 -20.09
N GLU A 187 1.35 1.50 -19.84
CA GLU A 187 2.39 2.53 -20.01
C GLU A 187 2.53 3.03 -21.45
N LYS A 188 2.05 2.30 -22.46
CA LYS A 188 2.01 2.77 -23.84
C LYS A 188 1.14 4.02 -24.02
N LYS A 189 0.06 4.15 -23.25
CA LYS A 189 -0.88 5.27 -23.28
C LYS A 189 -0.81 6.18 -22.05
N ILE A 190 -0.44 5.64 -20.88
CA ILE A 190 -0.46 6.37 -19.61
C ILE A 190 0.90 6.27 -18.93
N LYS A 191 1.55 7.41 -18.68
CA LYS A 191 2.88 7.48 -18.06
C LYS A 191 2.86 7.69 -16.56
N GLU A 192 1.74 8.14 -16.00
CA GLU A 192 1.61 8.49 -14.59
C GLU A 192 0.53 7.66 -13.92
N PHE A 193 0.90 7.02 -12.82
CA PHE A 193 0.03 6.21 -11.98
C PHE A 193 -0.15 6.87 -10.61
N ILE A 194 -1.30 6.65 -9.98
CA ILE A 194 -1.49 6.96 -8.57
C ILE A 194 -0.61 6.03 -7.73
N SER A 195 -0.68 4.73 -7.99
CA SER A 195 0.18 3.72 -7.37
C SER A 195 0.29 2.49 -8.25
N THR A 196 1.40 1.78 -8.13
CA THR A 196 1.61 0.47 -8.78
C THR A 196 2.43 -0.41 -7.84
N GLY A 197 2.09 -1.68 -7.72
CA GLY A 197 2.86 -2.62 -6.89
C GLY A 197 2.20 -3.99 -6.76
N ILE A 198 2.89 -4.86 -6.05
CA ILE A 198 2.33 -6.14 -5.59
C ILE A 198 1.73 -5.89 -4.21
N GLU A 199 0.48 -6.27 -4.03
CA GLU A 199 -0.29 -6.08 -2.79
C GLU A 199 -0.91 -7.39 -2.33
N TRP A 200 -1.23 -7.50 -1.04
CA TRP A 200 -2.01 -8.59 -0.50
C TRP A 200 -3.51 -8.29 -0.66
N SER A 201 -4.20 -9.12 -1.42
CA SER A 201 -5.64 -9.03 -1.63
C SER A 201 -6.35 -10.14 -0.88
N PRO A 202 -7.38 -9.84 -0.06
CA PRO A 202 -8.13 -10.88 0.63
C PRO A 202 -8.93 -11.73 -0.36
N ILE A 203 -8.95 -13.03 -0.11
CA ILE A 203 -9.75 -14.00 -0.89
C ILE A 203 -11.23 -13.83 -0.56
N ASN A 204 -11.53 -13.72 0.73
CA ASN A 204 -12.88 -13.46 1.22
C ASN A 204 -12.89 -12.18 2.07
N LYS A 205 -13.93 -11.37 1.91
CA LYS A 205 -14.12 -10.14 2.66
C LYS A 205 -15.22 -10.32 3.71
N ILE A 206 -15.12 -9.56 4.77
CA ILE A 206 -16.15 -9.47 5.82
C ILE A 206 -16.75 -8.07 5.83
N SER A 207 -18.07 -7.99 5.88
CA SER A 207 -18.82 -6.75 6.02
C SER A 207 -19.21 -6.57 7.48
N LEU A 208 -19.05 -5.37 8.01
CA LEU A 208 -19.39 -4.98 9.37
C LEU A 208 -20.39 -3.83 9.35
N ASN A 209 -21.13 -3.65 10.45
CA ASN A 209 -21.95 -2.45 10.63
C ASN A 209 -21.08 -1.19 10.81
N SER A 210 -21.70 -0.01 10.70
CA SER A 210 -20.99 1.27 10.68
C SER A 210 -20.09 1.50 11.91
N ASP A 211 -20.54 1.13 13.13
CA ASP A 211 -19.78 1.41 14.35
C ASP A 211 -18.56 0.49 14.47
N LYS A 212 -18.74 -0.79 14.15
CA LYS A 212 -17.66 -1.76 14.10
C LYS A 212 -16.64 -1.40 13.02
N THR A 213 -17.12 -0.97 11.85
CA THR A 213 -16.27 -0.50 10.75
C THR A 213 -15.40 0.68 11.19
N LYS A 214 -15.96 1.68 11.92
CA LYS A 214 -15.19 2.80 12.47
C LYS A 214 -14.09 2.34 13.43
N SER A 215 -14.39 1.39 14.32
CA SER A 215 -13.41 0.83 15.25
C SER A 215 -12.25 0.15 14.51
N VAL A 216 -12.56 -0.65 13.49
CA VAL A 216 -11.53 -1.32 12.67
C VAL A 216 -10.71 -0.27 11.90
N ILE A 217 -11.34 0.74 11.31
CA ILE A 217 -10.63 1.80 10.59
C ILE A 217 -9.64 2.53 11.51
N ASN A 218 -10.05 2.90 12.73
CA ASN A 218 -9.16 3.55 13.70
C ASN A 218 -7.98 2.66 14.09
N PHE A 219 -8.19 1.36 14.20
CA PHE A 219 -7.14 0.38 14.41
C PHE A 219 -6.16 0.35 13.20
N LEU A 220 -6.65 0.28 11.96
CA LEU A 220 -5.83 0.29 10.75
C LEU A 220 -5.01 1.59 10.64
N GLU A 221 -5.63 2.75 10.90
CA GLU A 221 -4.94 4.04 10.94
C GLU A 221 -3.83 4.07 11.98
N THR A 222 -4.07 3.49 13.17
CA THR A 222 -3.07 3.42 14.24
C THR A 222 -1.88 2.53 13.86
N LEU A 223 -2.13 1.41 13.18
CA LEU A 223 -1.06 0.55 12.64
C LEU A 223 -0.26 1.28 11.56
N GLU A 224 -0.93 1.95 10.64
CA GLU A 224 -0.28 2.71 9.59
C GLU A 224 0.48 3.94 10.11
N ASP A 225 0.16 4.42 11.30
CA ASP A 225 0.87 5.52 11.96
C ASP A 225 2.22 5.10 12.54
N ASP A 226 2.51 3.80 12.70
CA ASP A 226 3.83 3.33 13.10
C ASP A 226 4.86 3.58 11.99
N ASP A 227 6.03 4.10 12.36
CA ASP A 227 7.07 4.50 11.42
C ASP A 227 7.72 3.34 10.67
N ASP A 228 7.65 2.13 11.22
CA ASP A 228 8.22 0.93 10.59
C ASP A 228 7.21 0.19 9.70
N VAL A 229 5.90 0.45 9.87
CA VAL A 229 4.85 -0.13 9.04
C VAL A 229 4.78 0.57 7.69
N GLN A 230 4.88 -0.18 6.60
CA GLN A 230 4.78 0.33 5.23
C GLN A 230 3.36 0.21 4.70
N HIS A 231 2.78 -0.99 4.78
CA HIS A 231 1.44 -1.28 4.28
C HIS A 231 0.66 -2.13 5.28
N VAL A 232 -0.64 -1.90 5.38
CA VAL A 232 -1.58 -2.69 6.15
C VAL A 232 -2.70 -3.15 5.21
N TYR A 233 -2.97 -4.45 5.19
CA TYR A 233 -4.01 -5.06 4.40
C TYR A 233 -4.99 -5.75 5.33
N ALA A 234 -6.28 -5.62 5.03
CA ALA A 234 -7.35 -6.17 5.83
C ALA A 234 -8.39 -6.86 4.95
N ASN A 235 -9.07 -7.88 5.45
CA ASN A 235 -10.18 -8.50 4.75
C ASN A 235 -11.53 -7.81 5.02
N LEU A 236 -11.49 -6.55 5.46
CA LEU A 236 -12.69 -5.72 5.67
C LEU A 236 -13.24 -5.22 4.32
N GLU A 237 -14.55 -5.39 4.14
CA GLU A 237 -15.29 -4.69 3.08
C GLU A 237 -15.88 -3.40 3.63
N ILE A 238 -15.61 -2.29 2.95
CA ILE A 238 -16.15 -0.98 3.30
C ILE A 238 -17.26 -0.65 2.31
N ASP A 239 -18.48 -0.46 2.82
CA ASP A 239 -19.62 -0.03 2.03
C ASP A 239 -19.34 1.34 1.37
N SER A 240 -19.75 1.51 0.11
CA SER A 240 -19.57 2.76 -0.64
C SER A 240 -20.24 3.96 0.02
N ASN A 241 -21.43 3.79 0.59
CA ASN A 241 -22.15 4.84 1.31
C ASN A 241 -21.42 5.26 2.59
N PHE A 242 -20.76 4.32 3.27
CA PHE A 242 -19.94 4.60 4.45
C PHE A 242 -18.64 5.30 4.06
N ALA A 243 -18.02 4.89 2.95
CA ALA A 243 -16.83 5.52 2.43
C ALA A 243 -17.08 7.00 2.05
N GLU A 244 -18.20 7.30 1.39
CA GLU A 244 -18.59 8.68 1.06
C GLU A 244 -18.79 9.56 2.29
N LYS A 245 -19.42 9.03 3.36
CA LYS A 245 -19.62 9.78 4.62
C LYS A 245 -18.33 10.11 5.38
N ILE A 246 -17.26 9.32 5.19
CA ILE A 246 -15.95 9.61 5.78
C ILE A 246 -15.17 10.63 4.94
N LEU A 247 -15.48 10.72 3.64
CA LEU A 247 -14.84 11.63 2.70
C LEU A 247 -15.40 13.05 2.71
N THR A 248 -16.61 13.25 3.24
CA THR A 248 -17.24 14.56 3.47
C THR A 248 -16.93 15.08 4.88
#